data_f532edd7a2194d160d03e1c6aff94090
#
_entry.id   f532edd7a2194d160d03e1c6aff94090
#
_cell.length_a   1.000
_cell.length_b   1.000
_cell.length_c   1.000
_cell.angle_alpha   90.00
_cell.angle_beta   90.00
_cell.angle_gamma   90.00
#
_symmetry.space_group_name_H-M   'P 1'
#
loop_
_entity.id
_entity.type
_entity.pdbx_description
1 polymer ?
#
loop_
_entity_poly.entity_id
_entity_poly.type
_entity_poly.pdbx_seq_one_letter_code
_entity_poly.pdbx_strand_id
1 'polypeptide(L)'
;MSSGITLSSATRQNLLSLQDTSSLTATTQNRLATGLKVSSALDSPVNFFTAQNLSNRSTDLGGLLDGISNGVQAIQAANQGITSIQKLIDSAKSTANQALSTQITTTGTAGTAYATTSSATSVKLYVNGQATTASIASNSTIDGAVSALNTAAGSTMFSKDTSGTKIVLNASAAVEFATTAGQTALGFATGTTSAATVAKYGTGNDVVTSGTNLTVAGVDTRAKLAEQYNSLLTQITQLAKDSSFNGTNLISNGDPTNKLHIAFNEKDTSNLDVQGQDLTADGLSLTSITGNSGTSVNGQGNFLLDDDIKGTLTKLTSGSDTLRTASSTFGSNLSVVQNRQSFSKNLINVLDTGAANLTNADLNLEAANSQALSTRQSLGISALSLANQAQQSILQLLR
;
A
#
# COMPACT_ATOMS: atom_id res chain seq x y z
N MET A 1 13.87 -37.10 -90.61
CA MET A 1 13.07 -35.86 -90.60
C MET A 1 12.11 -35.97 -89.41
N SER A 2 12.42 -35.25 -88.32
CA SER A 2 11.50 -35.17 -87.18
C SER A 2 10.38 -34.23 -87.60
N SER A 3 9.27 -34.72 -88.03
CA SER A 3 8.04 -33.99 -88.23
C SER A 3 7.64 -33.41 -86.82
N GLY A 4 7.97 -32.17 -86.59
CA GLY A 4 7.45 -31.46 -85.41
C GLY A 4 5.92 -31.53 -85.44
N ILE A 5 5.34 -32.22 -84.52
CA ILE A 5 3.86 -32.30 -84.34
C ILE A 5 3.47 -30.86 -83.92
N THR A 6 3.04 -30.04 -84.86
CA THR A 6 2.48 -28.71 -84.54
C THR A 6 1.09 -28.89 -84.03
N LEU A 7 0.91 -28.73 -82.70
CA LEU A 7 -0.41 -28.78 -82.08
C LEU A 7 -1.33 -27.69 -82.71
N SER A 8 -2.56 -28.05 -82.93
CA SER A 8 -3.56 -27.14 -83.47
C SER A 8 -3.76 -25.92 -82.51
N SER A 9 -4.18 -24.76 -83.03
CA SER A 9 -4.44 -23.61 -82.23
C SER A 9 -5.44 -23.85 -81.09
N ALA A 10 -6.47 -24.65 -81.36
CA ALA A 10 -7.49 -25.15 -80.37
C ALA A 10 -6.87 -25.99 -79.26
N THR A 11 -5.97 -26.94 -79.62
CA THR A 11 -5.28 -27.80 -78.65
C THR A 11 -4.34 -27.00 -77.76
N ARG A 12 -3.60 -25.95 -78.31
CA ARG A 12 -2.76 -25.05 -77.54
C ARG A 12 -3.56 -24.16 -76.59
N GLN A 13 -4.72 -23.68 -77.04
CA GLN A 13 -5.61 -22.87 -76.20
C GLN A 13 -6.20 -23.64 -75.04
N ASN A 14 -6.60 -24.91 -75.30
CA ASN A 14 -7.06 -25.81 -74.25
C ASN A 14 -5.94 -26.16 -73.24
N LEU A 15 -4.70 -26.34 -73.73
CA LEU A 15 -3.54 -26.61 -72.86
C LEU A 15 -3.24 -25.40 -71.95
N LEU A 16 -3.26 -24.17 -72.50
CA LEU A 16 -3.13 -22.97 -71.68
C LEU A 16 -4.21 -22.81 -70.63
N SER A 17 -5.48 -23.05 -71.00
CA SER A 17 -6.62 -23.04 -70.04
C SER A 17 -6.50 -24.13 -68.95
N LEU A 18 -5.95 -25.29 -69.29
CA LEU A 18 -5.65 -26.33 -68.31
C LEU A 18 -4.49 -25.94 -67.36
N GLN A 19 -3.44 -25.31 -67.88
CA GLN A 19 -2.32 -24.81 -67.06
C GLN A 19 -2.80 -23.71 -66.12
N ASP A 20 -3.62 -22.77 -66.59
CA ASP A 20 -4.21 -21.72 -65.74
C ASP A 20 -5.11 -22.32 -64.66
N THR A 21 -5.95 -23.31 -65.04
CA THR A 21 -6.81 -24.01 -64.07
C THR A 21 -5.98 -24.75 -63.00
N SER A 22 -4.89 -25.40 -63.41
CA SER A 22 -3.97 -26.08 -62.48
C SER A 22 -3.28 -25.08 -61.52
N SER A 23 -2.84 -23.96 -62.03
CA SER A 23 -2.23 -22.87 -61.23
C SER A 23 -3.24 -22.30 -60.23
N LEU A 24 -4.48 -22.03 -60.66
CA LEU A 24 -5.55 -21.56 -59.78
C LEU A 24 -5.92 -22.62 -58.71
N THR A 25 -5.94 -23.89 -59.10
CA THR A 25 -6.19 -25.00 -58.13
C THR A 25 -5.13 -25.07 -57.07
N ALA A 26 -3.85 -24.97 -57.44
CA ALA A 26 -2.75 -24.94 -56.49
C ALA A 26 -2.83 -23.71 -55.52
N THR A 27 -3.21 -22.53 -56.04
CA THR A 27 -3.42 -21.34 -55.26
C THR A 27 -4.58 -21.51 -54.25
N THR A 28 -5.74 -22.04 -54.72
CA THR A 28 -6.91 -22.27 -53.87
C THR A 28 -6.63 -23.35 -52.82
N GLN A 29 -5.90 -24.41 -53.15
CA GLN A 29 -5.49 -25.44 -52.19
C GLN A 29 -4.54 -24.86 -51.13
N ASN A 30 -3.61 -24.01 -51.55
CA ASN A 30 -2.72 -23.34 -50.60
C ASN A 30 -3.50 -22.40 -49.64
N ARG A 31 -4.47 -21.63 -50.13
CA ARG A 31 -5.37 -20.81 -49.33
C ARG A 31 -6.24 -21.61 -48.38
N LEU A 32 -6.75 -22.75 -48.81
CA LEU A 32 -7.49 -23.69 -47.96
C LEU A 32 -6.60 -24.29 -46.89
N ALA A 33 -5.36 -24.66 -47.22
CA ALA A 33 -4.42 -25.26 -46.29
C ALA A 33 -3.89 -24.26 -45.26
N THR A 34 -3.62 -23.00 -45.66
CA THR A 34 -3.09 -21.97 -44.79
C THR A 34 -4.17 -21.12 -44.09
N GLY A 35 -5.40 -21.11 -44.61
CA GLY A 35 -6.46 -20.20 -44.18
C GLY A 35 -6.23 -18.73 -44.62
N LEU A 36 -5.21 -18.46 -45.46
CA LEU A 36 -4.81 -17.13 -45.84
C LEU A 36 -5.02 -16.88 -47.34
N LYS A 37 -5.66 -15.73 -47.68
CA LYS A 37 -5.72 -15.23 -49.07
C LYS A 37 -4.47 -14.47 -49.44
N VAL A 38 -3.75 -13.92 -48.45
CA VAL A 38 -2.48 -13.20 -48.58
C VAL A 38 -1.48 -13.86 -47.65
N SER A 39 -0.68 -14.78 -48.16
CA SER A 39 0.32 -15.54 -47.42
C SER A 39 1.72 -14.91 -47.49
N SER A 40 1.96 -14.10 -48.53
CA SER A 40 3.25 -13.46 -48.79
C SER A 40 3.09 -12.05 -49.35
N ALA A 41 4.19 -11.29 -49.34
CA ALA A 41 4.21 -10.00 -49.99
C ALA A 41 4.01 -10.01 -51.50
N LEU A 42 4.17 -11.20 -52.15
CA LEU A 42 3.92 -11.38 -53.58
C LEU A 42 2.42 -11.42 -53.90
N ASP A 43 1.58 -11.90 -52.96
CA ASP A 43 0.12 -11.98 -53.20
C ASP A 43 -0.53 -10.59 -53.14
N SER A 44 -0.15 -9.76 -52.19
CA SER A 44 -0.57 -8.35 -52.04
C SER A 44 0.39 -7.60 -51.11
N PRO A 45 1.36 -6.85 -51.59
CA PRO A 45 2.33 -6.15 -50.76
C PRO A 45 1.66 -5.22 -49.74
N VAL A 46 0.65 -4.46 -50.16
CA VAL A 46 -0.04 -3.49 -49.32
C VAL A 46 -0.75 -4.20 -48.16
N ASN A 47 -1.53 -5.23 -48.45
CA ASN A 47 -2.28 -5.95 -47.39
C ASN A 47 -1.33 -6.72 -46.47
N PHE A 48 -0.27 -7.34 -47.00
CA PHE A 48 0.71 -8.09 -46.24
C PHE A 48 1.43 -7.19 -45.24
N PHE A 49 2.02 -6.07 -45.70
CA PHE A 49 2.76 -5.18 -44.80
C PHE A 49 1.84 -4.43 -43.85
N THR A 50 0.61 -4.09 -44.23
CA THR A 50 -0.37 -3.49 -43.33
C THR A 50 -0.75 -4.47 -42.23
N ALA A 51 -1.07 -5.73 -42.57
CA ALA A 51 -1.38 -6.77 -41.57
C ALA A 51 -0.20 -7.05 -40.65
N GLN A 52 1.03 -7.10 -41.19
CA GLN A 52 2.26 -7.26 -40.40
C GLN A 52 2.44 -6.12 -39.40
N ASN A 53 2.22 -4.86 -39.83
CA ASN A 53 2.31 -3.72 -38.93
C ASN A 53 1.24 -3.74 -37.82
N LEU A 54 0.02 -4.16 -38.13
CA LEU A 54 -1.05 -4.31 -37.15
C LEU A 54 -0.71 -5.42 -36.15
N SER A 55 -0.21 -6.56 -36.62
CA SER A 55 0.21 -7.68 -35.79
C SER A 55 1.41 -7.34 -34.90
N ASN A 56 2.42 -6.65 -35.42
CA ASN A 56 3.56 -6.19 -34.63
C ASN A 56 3.08 -5.26 -33.50
N ARG A 57 2.21 -4.30 -33.81
CA ARG A 57 1.65 -3.39 -32.82
C ARG A 57 0.78 -4.12 -31.79
N SER A 58 0.01 -5.12 -32.19
CA SER A 58 -0.75 -5.99 -31.28
C SER A 58 0.17 -6.71 -30.30
N THR A 59 1.29 -7.26 -30.81
CA THR A 59 2.30 -7.95 -30.00
C THR A 59 2.97 -7.00 -29.02
N ASP A 60 3.37 -5.80 -29.45
CA ASP A 60 3.99 -4.79 -28.61
C ASP A 60 3.06 -4.35 -27.46
N LEU A 61 1.78 -4.10 -27.78
CA LEU A 61 0.75 -3.80 -26.78
C LEU A 61 0.49 -5.00 -25.84
N GLY A 62 0.59 -6.22 -26.32
CA GLY A 62 0.50 -7.44 -25.52
C GLY A 62 1.60 -7.49 -24.45
N GLY A 63 2.84 -7.18 -24.81
CA GLY A 63 3.96 -7.07 -23.87
C GLY A 63 3.75 -5.98 -22.82
N LEU A 64 3.15 -4.85 -23.20
CA LEU A 64 2.82 -3.77 -22.24
C LEU A 64 1.70 -4.17 -21.27
N LEU A 65 0.76 -5.02 -21.67
CA LEU A 65 -0.30 -5.52 -20.78
C LEU A 65 0.24 -6.26 -19.56
N ASP A 66 1.35 -6.97 -19.69
CA ASP A 66 2.00 -7.64 -18.57
C ASP A 66 2.58 -6.62 -17.60
N GLY A 67 3.21 -5.55 -18.11
CA GLY A 67 3.68 -4.42 -17.31
C GLY A 67 2.54 -3.71 -16.57
N ILE A 68 1.44 -3.44 -17.27
CA ILE A 68 0.23 -2.83 -16.68
C ILE A 68 -0.36 -3.75 -15.59
N SER A 69 -0.41 -5.06 -15.84
CA SER A 69 -0.91 -6.04 -14.86
C SER A 69 -0.04 -6.08 -13.60
N ASN A 70 1.28 -6.05 -13.75
CA ASN A 70 2.20 -5.94 -12.61
C ASN A 70 1.99 -4.63 -11.84
N GLY A 71 1.75 -3.52 -12.55
CA GLY A 71 1.42 -2.24 -11.94
C GLY A 71 0.13 -2.29 -11.12
N VAL A 72 -0.91 -2.94 -11.64
CA VAL A 72 -2.18 -3.19 -10.91
C VAL A 72 -1.92 -3.95 -9.61
N GLN A 73 -1.11 -5.03 -9.66
CA GLN A 73 -0.80 -5.83 -8.47
C GLN A 73 0.00 -5.03 -7.44
N ALA A 74 0.96 -4.19 -7.86
CA ALA A 74 1.73 -3.34 -6.97
C ALA A 74 0.84 -2.32 -6.24
N ILE A 75 -0.08 -1.66 -6.95
CA ILE A 75 -1.03 -0.72 -6.34
C ILE A 75 -2.00 -1.45 -5.40
N GLN A 76 -2.45 -2.66 -5.75
CA GLN A 76 -3.31 -3.47 -4.87
C GLN A 76 -2.58 -3.89 -3.60
N ALA A 77 -1.30 -4.28 -3.68
CA ALA A 77 -0.47 -4.60 -2.51
C ALA A 77 -0.35 -3.38 -1.58
N ALA A 78 -0.12 -2.19 -2.14
CA ALA A 78 -0.08 -0.93 -1.38
C ALA A 78 -1.42 -0.65 -0.67
N ASN A 79 -2.55 -0.78 -1.36
CA ASN A 79 -3.87 -0.58 -0.75
C ASN A 79 -4.19 -1.61 0.36
N GLN A 80 -3.78 -2.86 0.19
CA GLN A 80 -3.93 -3.88 1.23
C GLN A 80 -3.07 -3.55 2.46
N GLY A 81 -1.83 -3.08 2.24
CA GLY A 81 -0.94 -2.58 3.29
C GLY A 81 -1.57 -1.42 4.05
N ILE A 82 -2.08 -0.40 3.35
CA ILE A 82 -2.77 0.75 3.94
C ILE A 82 -3.96 0.31 4.80
N THR A 83 -4.79 -0.59 4.30
CA THR A 83 -5.95 -1.12 5.05
C THR A 83 -5.53 -1.80 6.34
N SER A 84 -4.42 -2.54 6.31
CA SER A 84 -3.91 -3.25 7.46
C SER A 84 -3.24 -2.30 8.46
N ILE A 85 -2.50 -1.29 7.98
CA ILE A 85 -1.95 -0.21 8.81
C ILE A 85 -3.07 0.57 9.52
N GLN A 86 -4.18 0.85 8.81
CA GLN A 86 -5.32 1.53 9.43
C GLN A 86 -5.87 0.77 10.63
N LYS A 87 -5.98 -0.56 10.56
CA LYS A 87 -6.40 -1.40 11.70
C LYS A 87 -5.42 -1.32 12.87
N LEU A 88 -4.11 -1.27 12.60
CA LEU A 88 -3.10 -1.10 13.64
C LEU A 88 -3.18 0.28 14.30
N ILE A 89 -3.45 1.35 13.52
CA ILE A 89 -3.69 2.69 14.07
C ILE A 89 -4.96 2.70 14.94
N ASP A 90 -6.02 2.04 14.54
CA ASP A 90 -7.24 1.95 15.35
C ASP A 90 -6.98 1.19 16.66
N SER A 91 -6.14 0.14 16.62
CA SER A 91 -5.67 -0.55 17.84
C SER A 91 -4.81 0.35 18.71
N ALA A 92 -3.92 1.15 18.12
CA ALA A 92 -3.09 2.12 18.83
C ALA A 92 -3.94 3.22 19.50
N LYS A 93 -4.99 3.70 18.81
CA LYS A 93 -5.97 4.64 19.39
C LYS A 93 -6.70 4.01 20.58
N SER A 94 -7.11 2.75 20.47
CA SER A 94 -7.75 2.03 21.57
C SER A 94 -6.82 1.91 22.78
N THR A 95 -5.53 1.57 22.56
CA THR A 95 -4.52 1.47 23.61
C THR A 95 -4.29 2.84 24.29
N ALA A 96 -4.20 3.93 23.52
CA ALA A 96 -4.04 5.28 24.05
C ALA A 96 -5.30 5.73 24.84
N ASN A 97 -6.50 5.43 24.36
CA ASN A 97 -7.74 5.70 25.11
C ASN A 97 -7.83 4.90 26.42
N GLN A 98 -7.37 3.65 26.41
CA GLN A 98 -7.29 2.84 27.62
C GLN A 98 -6.29 3.44 28.63
N ALA A 99 -5.16 3.95 28.14
CA ALA A 99 -4.21 4.67 29.00
C ALA A 99 -4.83 5.96 29.58
N LEU A 100 -5.59 6.71 28.77
CA LEU A 100 -6.28 7.92 29.26
C LEU A 100 -7.36 7.61 30.29
N SER A 101 -8.06 6.49 30.17
CA SER A 101 -9.07 6.05 31.14
C SER A 101 -8.47 5.43 32.41
N THR A 102 -7.19 5.05 32.39
CA THR A 102 -6.49 4.51 33.56
C THR A 102 -6.14 5.64 34.49
N GLN A 103 -6.84 5.74 35.62
CA GLN A 103 -6.58 6.78 36.61
C GLN A 103 -5.26 6.53 37.35
N ILE A 104 -4.42 7.57 37.46
CA ILE A 104 -3.27 7.58 38.38
C ILE A 104 -3.73 8.15 39.70
N THR A 105 -3.39 7.49 40.80
CA THR A 105 -3.69 7.96 42.14
C THR A 105 -2.45 7.90 43.01
N THR A 106 -2.30 8.88 43.87
CA THR A 106 -1.28 8.89 44.93
C THR A 106 -1.95 9.05 46.29
N THR A 107 -1.81 8.02 47.11
CA THR A 107 -2.48 7.96 48.43
C THR A 107 -1.48 7.58 49.52
N GLY A 108 -1.69 8.13 50.71
CA GLY A 108 -0.90 7.78 51.88
C GLY A 108 -1.12 8.70 53.06
N THR A 109 -0.71 8.20 54.23
CA THR A 109 -0.76 8.98 55.46
C THR A 109 0.64 9.18 56.00
N ALA A 110 0.98 10.38 56.45
CA ALA A 110 2.27 10.66 57.07
C ALA A 110 2.57 9.69 58.23
N GLY A 111 3.79 9.19 58.27
CA GLY A 111 4.20 8.22 59.33
C GLY A 111 4.31 8.88 60.70
N THR A 112 4.72 10.16 60.72
CA THR A 112 4.86 10.94 61.97
C THR A 112 3.88 12.10 62.01
N ALA A 113 3.56 12.58 63.19
CA ALA A 113 2.75 13.78 63.37
C ALA A 113 3.45 14.98 62.72
N TYR A 114 2.66 15.87 62.13
CA TYR A 114 3.18 17.15 61.60
C TYR A 114 3.77 18.00 62.75
N ALA A 115 5.01 18.40 62.57
CA ALA A 115 5.67 19.28 63.53
C ALA A 115 5.80 20.70 62.93
N THR A 116 5.40 21.69 63.69
CA THR A 116 5.61 23.10 63.29
C THR A 116 7.08 23.40 63.18
N THR A 117 7.50 24.07 62.11
CA THR A 117 8.87 24.51 61.91
C THR A 117 9.01 25.98 62.36
N SER A 118 10.13 26.30 63.04
CA SER A 118 10.43 27.64 63.46
C SER A 118 10.72 28.62 62.33
N SER A 119 11.00 28.09 61.13
CA SER A 119 11.26 28.87 59.91
C SER A 119 10.25 28.46 58.84
N ALA A 120 9.97 29.36 57.89
CA ALA A 120 9.16 29.06 56.74
C ALA A 120 9.79 27.93 55.93
N THR A 121 8.98 26.98 55.50
CA THR A 121 9.42 25.77 54.79
C THR A 121 8.81 25.78 53.39
N SER A 122 9.64 25.63 52.38
CA SER A 122 9.19 25.43 50.99
C SER A 122 9.19 23.97 50.63
N VAL A 123 8.02 23.44 50.27
CA VAL A 123 7.86 22.07 49.80
C VAL A 123 7.59 22.10 48.33
N LYS A 124 8.56 21.64 47.53
CA LYS A 124 8.41 21.52 46.09
C LYS A 124 7.80 20.14 45.75
N LEU A 125 6.71 20.16 44.98
CA LEU A 125 5.97 19.02 44.54
C LEU A 125 5.93 18.96 43.00
N TYR A 126 5.77 17.78 42.45
CA TYR A 126 5.34 17.59 41.07
C TYR A 126 3.95 16.97 41.09
N VAL A 127 2.99 17.64 40.50
CA VAL A 127 1.61 17.14 40.33
C VAL A 127 1.42 16.87 38.83
N ASN A 128 1.23 15.62 38.45
CA ASN A 128 1.21 15.18 37.05
C ASN A 128 2.41 15.75 36.25
N GLY A 129 3.60 15.78 36.85
CA GLY A 129 4.82 16.26 36.25
C GLY A 129 4.99 17.79 36.24
N GLN A 130 4.02 18.55 36.67
CA GLN A 130 4.12 19.99 36.78
C GLN A 130 4.68 20.41 38.16
N ALA A 131 5.79 21.15 38.14
CA ALA A 131 6.42 21.61 39.36
C ALA A 131 5.57 22.69 40.02
N THR A 132 5.30 22.51 41.31
CA THR A 132 4.65 23.49 42.16
C THR A 132 5.36 23.57 43.49
N THR A 133 5.27 24.72 44.17
CA THR A 133 5.92 24.94 45.45
C THR A 133 4.91 25.45 46.46
N ALA A 134 4.76 24.72 47.53
CA ALA A 134 3.98 25.14 48.68
C ALA A 134 4.88 25.87 49.68
N SER A 135 4.57 27.10 50.01
CA SER A 135 5.24 27.87 51.04
C SER A 135 4.45 27.76 52.34
N ILE A 136 5.01 27.04 53.29
CA ILE A 136 4.43 26.84 54.61
C ILE A 136 5.08 27.87 55.53
N ALA A 137 4.27 28.73 56.13
CA ALA A 137 4.77 29.80 57.02
C ALA A 137 5.40 29.19 58.30
N SER A 138 6.31 29.96 58.95
CA SER A 138 6.89 29.60 60.23
C SER A 138 5.76 29.40 61.29
N ASN A 139 5.94 28.44 62.13
CA ASN A 139 4.95 28.06 63.17
C ASN A 139 3.52 27.78 62.64
N SER A 140 3.41 27.40 61.38
CA SER A 140 2.14 27.06 60.74
C SER A 140 1.54 25.83 61.39
N THR A 141 0.25 25.90 61.71
CA THR A 141 -0.50 24.71 62.13
C THR A 141 -0.65 23.70 60.99
N ILE A 142 -1.04 22.46 61.30
CA ILE A 142 -1.31 21.44 60.28
C ILE A 142 -2.37 21.91 59.25
N ASP A 143 -3.37 22.70 59.71
CA ASP A 143 -4.39 23.27 58.80
C ASP A 143 -3.77 24.31 57.87
N GLY A 144 -2.86 25.12 58.35
CA GLY A 144 -2.11 26.07 57.53
C GLY A 144 -1.22 25.36 56.50
N ALA A 145 -0.54 24.28 56.90
CA ALA A 145 0.30 23.49 56.01
C ALA A 145 -0.56 22.78 54.90
N VAL A 146 -1.68 22.14 55.31
CA VAL A 146 -2.62 21.52 54.36
C VAL A 146 -3.19 22.54 53.37
N SER A 147 -3.58 23.71 53.89
CA SER A 147 -4.08 24.79 53.01
C SER A 147 -3.02 25.28 52.00
N ALA A 148 -1.77 25.48 52.45
CA ALA A 148 -0.66 25.86 51.58
C ALA A 148 -0.38 24.79 50.52
N LEU A 149 -0.38 23.51 50.86
CA LEU A 149 -0.18 22.40 49.97
C LEU A 149 -1.30 22.31 48.92
N ASN A 150 -2.57 22.40 49.32
CA ASN A 150 -3.71 22.37 48.41
C ASN A 150 -3.77 23.57 47.48
N THR A 151 -3.42 24.77 47.98
CA THR A 151 -3.31 25.97 47.18
C THR A 151 -2.23 25.80 46.08
N ALA A 152 -1.06 25.31 46.48
CA ALA A 152 0.02 25.06 45.55
C ALA A 152 -0.33 23.96 44.52
N ALA A 153 -1.00 22.89 44.95
CA ALA A 153 -1.44 21.77 44.10
C ALA A 153 -2.62 22.14 43.18
N GLY A 154 -3.31 23.23 43.44
CA GLY A 154 -4.49 23.67 42.69
C GLY A 154 -5.73 22.82 42.93
N SER A 155 -5.70 21.92 43.92
CA SER A 155 -6.80 21.02 44.27
C SER A 155 -6.68 20.47 45.68
N THR A 156 -7.79 19.98 46.24
CA THR A 156 -7.85 19.44 47.60
C THR A 156 -7.33 17.99 47.64
N MET A 157 -6.01 17.83 47.60
CA MET A 157 -5.33 16.51 47.64
C MET A 157 -4.85 16.17 49.07
N PHE A 158 -4.57 17.18 49.86
CA PHE A 158 -4.07 17.00 51.21
C PHE A 158 -5.17 17.27 52.24
N SER A 159 -5.19 16.45 53.29
CA SER A 159 -6.12 16.56 54.41
C SER A 159 -5.43 16.14 55.72
N LYS A 160 -6.15 16.24 56.83
CA LYS A 160 -5.73 15.67 58.12
C LYS A 160 -6.28 14.27 58.27
N ASP A 161 -5.55 13.47 59.04
CA ASP A 161 -6.05 12.17 59.49
C ASP A 161 -7.16 12.37 60.56
N THR A 162 -7.79 11.27 60.97
CA THR A 162 -8.87 11.30 61.97
C THR A 162 -8.40 11.80 63.34
N SER A 163 -7.11 11.67 63.65
CA SER A 163 -6.53 12.18 64.89
C SER A 163 -6.20 13.70 64.84
N GLY A 164 -6.23 14.28 63.64
CA GLY A 164 -5.88 15.68 63.39
C GLY A 164 -4.39 16.01 63.54
N THR A 165 -3.53 14.99 63.58
CA THR A 165 -2.10 15.14 63.84
C THR A 165 -1.21 14.87 62.63
N LYS A 166 -1.69 14.10 61.66
CA LYS A 166 -0.92 13.66 60.48
C LYS A 166 -1.52 14.22 59.20
N ILE A 167 -0.65 14.48 58.24
CA ILE A 167 -1.09 14.84 56.87
C ILE A 167 -1.41 13.59 56.09
N VAL A 168 -2.54 13.60 55.42
CA VAL A 168 -3.00 12.56 54.47
C VAL A 168 -2.96 13.13 53.08
N LEU A 169 -2.35 12.40 52.17
CA LEU A 169 -2.41 12.64 50.74
C LEU A 169 -3.39 11.66 50.09
N ASN A 170 -4.38 12.19 49.38
CA ASN A 170 -5.32 11.42 48.59
C ASN A 170 -5.56 12.17 47.25
N ALA A 171 -4.69 11.93 46.31
CA ALA A 171 -4.70 12.60 45.02
C ALA A 171 -5.15 11.68 43.90
N SER A 172 -6.02 12.18 43.03
CA SER A 172 -6.36 11.56 41.72
C SER A 172 -5.33 11.98 40.65
N ALA A 173 -4.07 12.05 41.03
CA ALA A 173 -2.94 12.49 40.23
C ALA A 173 -1.65 11.84 40.74
N ALA A 174 -0.62 11.78 39.90
CA ALA A 174 0.73 11.47 40.38
C ALA A 174 1.28 12.66 41.13
N VAL A 175 1.56 12.45 42.41
CA VAL A 175 2.19 13.48 43.29
C VAL A 175 3.53 12.95 43.76
N GLU A 176 4.58 13.73 43.47
CA GLU A 176 5.94 13.41 43.87
C GLU A 176 6.57 14.56 44.63
N PHE A 177 7.34 14.25 45.68
CA PHE A 177 8.12 15.23 46.39
C PHE A 177 9.46 15.44 45.69
N ALA A 178 9.81 16.68 45.41
CA ALA A 178 11.07 17.05 44.76
C ALA A 178 12.29 16.88 45.67
N THR A 179 12.10 16.93 46.99
CA THR A 179 13.18 16.82 47.95
C THR A 179 12.79 15.98 49.15
N THR A 180 13.77 15.25 49.69
CA THR A 180 13.62 14.48 50.93
C THR A 180 13.26 15.41 52.11
N ALA A 181 13.86 16.62 52.17
CA ALA A 181 13.56 17.57 53.22
C ALA A 181 12.09 18.01 53.24
N GLY A 182 11.51 18.30 52.06
CA GLY A 182 10.09 18.64 51.95
C GLY A 182 9.18 17.48 52.36
N GLN A 183 9.54 16.28 51.97
CA GLN A 183 8.79 15.04 52.34
C GLN A 183 8.80 14.81 53.85
N THR A 184 9.98 14.89 54.49
CA THR A 184 10.16 14.72 55.94
C THR A 184 9.49 15.82 56.74
N ALA A 185 9.52 17.07 56.27
CA ALA A 185 8.87 18.21 56.89
C ALA A 185 7.35 18.01 57.03
N LEU A 186 6.74 17.23 56.14
CA LEU A 186 5.33 16.90 56.19
C LEU A 186 5.04 15.59 56.95
N GLY A 187 6.08 14.93 57.52
CA GLY A 187 5.98 13.71 58.28
C GLY A 187 5.88 12.42 57.45
N PHE A 188 6.09 12.49 56.11
CA PHE A 188 6.19 11.30 55.28
C PHE A 188 7.59 10.72 55.38
N ALA A 189 7.67 9.41 55.56
CA ALA A 189 8.94 8.71 55.69
C ALA A 189 9.67 8.67 54.34
N THR A 190 10.99 8.85 54.40
CA THR A 190 11.84 8.62 53.22
C THR A 190 12.02 7.12 53.05
N GLY A 191 11.76 6.63 51.84
CA GLY A 191 11.97 5.24 51.50
C GLY A 191 13.45 4.87 51.44
N THR A 192 13.77 3.66 51.93
CA THR A 192 15.14 3.10 51.86
C THR A 192 15.37 2.28 50.58
N THR A 193 14.34 1.98 49.84
CA THR A 193 14.42 1.24 48.60
C THR A 193 13.93 2.09 47.46
N SER A 194 14.70 2.10 46.39
CA SER A 194 14.25 2.63 45.08
C SER A 194 12.97 1.93 44.70
N ALA A 195 11.81 2.53 44.95
CA ALA A 195 10.57 1.97 44.43
C ALA A 195 10.60 2.08 42.93
N ALA A 196 10.42 0.94 42.25
CA ALA A 196 10.43 0.81 40.80
C ALA A 196 9.34 1.64 40.11
N THR A 197 8.48 2.29 40.87
CA THR A 197 7.25 2.97 40.46
C THR A 197 7.28 4.49 40.60
N VAL A 198 8.42 5.10 40.91
CA VAL A 198 8.50 6.56 40.94
C VAL A 198 8.65 7.07 39.53
N ALA A 199 7.61 7.69 39.02
CA ALA A 199 7.66 8.35 37.74
C ALA A 199 8.54 9.60 37.86
N LYS A 200 9.64 9.65 37.10
CA LYS A 200 10.49 10.84 37.03
C LYS A 200 9.97 11.71 35.88
N TYR A 201 9.56 12.93 36.25
CA TYR A 201 9.10 13.90 35.27
C TYR A 201 10.20 14.95 35.03
N GLY A 202 10.72 15.00 33.81
CA GLY A 202 11.60 16.07 33.36
C GLY A 202 13.06 15.93 33.78
N THR A 203 13.93 16.69 33.11
CA THR A 203 15.34 16.88 33.48
C THR A 203 15.43 17.67 34.81
N GLY A 204 16.13 17.10 35.76
CA GLY A 204 16.29 17.75 37.08
C GLY A 204 15.15 17.46 38.06
N ASN A 205 14.31 16.46 37.75
CA ASN A 205 13.38 15.95 38.72
C ASN A 205 14.13 14.98 39.66
N ASP A 206 14.57 15.50 40.77
CA ASP A 206 15.29 14.80 41.84
C ASP A 206 14.29 14.12 42.80
N VAL A 207 13.30 13.42 42.28
CA VAL A 207 12.46 12.58 43.15
C VAL A 207 13.32 11.46 43.74
N VAL A 208 13.60 11.58 45.00
CA VAL A 208 14.63 10.79 45.65
C VAL A 208 14.13 9.42 46.02
N THR A 209 12.87 9.28 46.42
CA THR A 209 12.22 7.99 46.75
C THR A 209 10.74 8.25 47.03
N SER A 210 9.87 7.29 46.68
CA SER A 210 8.53 7.27 47.28
C SER A 210 8.68 6.85 48.74
N GLY A 211 8.12 7.64 49.67
CA GLY A 211 8.08 7.27 51.05
C GLY A 211 7.33 5.94 51.21
N THR A 212 7.74 5.14 52.19
CA THR A 212 7.06 3.87 52.53
C THR A 212 5.59 4.09 52.90
N ASN A 213 5.17 5.32 53.13
CA ASN A 213 3.82 5.75 53.49
C ASN A 213 2.96 6.15 52.28
N LEU A 214 3.51 6.17 51.08
CA LEU A 214 2.82 6.56 49.85
C LEU A 214 2.67 5.39 48.89
N THR A 215 1.48 5.24 48.34
CA THR A 215 1.19 4.28 47.30
C THR A 215 0.76 5.00 46.04
N VAL A 216 1.45 4.73 44.95
CA VAL A 216 1.10 5.26 43.62
C VAL A 216 0.53 4.11 42.80
N ALA A 217 -0.68 4.27 42.28
CA ALA A 217 -1.35 3.29 41.45
C ALA A 217 -1.59 3.83 40.01
N GLY A 218 -1.71 2.94 39.04
CA GLY A 218 -2.01 3.25 37.65
C GLY A 218 -0.78 3.50 36.77
N VAL A 219 0.37 3.86 37.33
CA VAL A 219 1.60 4.16 36.59
C VAL A 219 2.09 2.96 35.78
N ASP A 220 2.20 1.77 36.41
CA ASP A 220 2.67 0.55 35.75
C ASP A 220 1.73 0.11 34.63
N THR A 221 0.42 0.32 34.84
CA THR A 221 -0.58 -0.02 33.81
C THR A 221 -0.41 0.90 32.59
N ARG A 222 -0.25 2.19 32.81
CA ARG A 222 0.01 3.16 31.70
C ARG A 222 1.35 2.89 31.02
N ALA A 223 2.38 2.50 31.74
CA ALA A 223 3.68 2.11 31.18
C ALA A 223 3.56 0.89 30.27
N LYS A 224 2.84 -0.15 30.70
CA LYS A 224 2.58 -1.34 29.85
C LYS A 224 1.78 -0.98 28.59
N LEU A 225 0.82 -0.06 28.69
CA LEU A 225 0.07 0.42 27.54
C LEU A 225 0.94 1.23 26.58
N ALA A 226 1.93 1.99 27.09
CA ALA A 226 2.93 2.67 26.25
C ALA A 226 3.84 1.67 25.51
N GLU A 227 4.26 0.59 26.17
CA GLU A 227 5.02 -0.50 25.53
C GLU A 227 4.21 -1.19 24.42
N GLN A 228 2.93 -1.47 24.69
CA GLN A 228 2.02 -2.04 23.71
C GLN A 228 1.82 -1.11 22.50
N TYR A 229 1.66 0.20 22.74
CA TYR A 229 1.61 1.20 21.70
C TYR A 229 2.88 1.21 20.82
N ASN A 230 4.06 1.19 21.45
CA ASN A 230 5.35 1.11 20.74
C ASN A 230 5.49 -0.16 19.88
N SER A 231 4.99 -1.29 20.39
CA SER A 231 4.95 -2.53 19.62
C SER A 231 4.06 -2.41 18.38
N LEU A 232 2.91 -1.72 18.49
CA LEU A 232 2.03 -1.45 17.34
C LEU A 232 2.71 -0.53 16.30
N LEU A 233 3.47 0.49 16.71
CA LEU A 233 4.24 1.33 15.80
C LEU A 233 5.32 0.54 15.03
N THR A 234 5.98 -0.39 15.72
CA THR A 234 6.94 -1.30 15.09
C THR A 234 6.25 -2.16 14.02
N GLN A 235 5.08 -2.72 14.34
CA GLN A 235 4.29 -3.52 13.40
C GLN A 235 3.79 -2.69 12.20
N ILE A 236 3.39 -1.42 12.41
CA ILE A 236 3.05 -0.49 11.32
C ILE A 236 4.22 -0.34 10.35
N THR A 237 5.41 -0.07 10.90
CA THR A 237 6.63 0.11 10.09
C THR A 237 7.01 -1.17 9.33
N GLN A 238 6.93 -2.34 9.97
CA GLN A 238 7.19 -3.63 9.33
C GLN A 238 6.19 -3.89 8.20
N LEU A 239 4.90 -3.71 8.47
CA LEU A 239 3.84 -3.92 7.49
C LEU A 239 3.96 -2.99 6.28
N ALA A 240 4.35 -1.72 6.49
CA ALA A 240 4.63 -0.81 5.40
C ALA A 240 5.78 -1.31 4.52
N LYS A 241 6.86 -1.84 5.13
CA LYS A 241 8.01 -2.39 4.42
C LYS A 241 7.70 -3.71 3.71
N ASP A 242 6.83 -4.54 4.26
CA ASP A 242 6.44 -5.84 3.71
C ASP A 242 5.42 -5.72 2.56
N SER A 243 4.74 -4.58 2.43
CA SER A 243 3.70 -4.34 1.44
C SER A 243 4.29 -4.06 0.05
N SER A 244 5.08 -5.00 -0.47
CA SER A 244 5.74 -4.92 -1.76
C SER A 244 5.20 -5.97 -2.72
N PHE A 245 5.25 -5.66 -4.03
CA PHE A 245 4.99 -6.61 -5.10
C PHE A 245 6.12 -6.53 -6.12
N ASN A 246 6.74 -7.67 -6.43
CA ASN A 246 7.85 -7.80 -7.39
C ASN A 246 8.96 -6.74 -7.18
N GLY A 247 9.35 -6.49 -5.92
CA GLY A 247 10.39 -5.52 -5.56
C GLY A 247 9.94 -4.05 -5.53
N THR A 248 8.72 -3.74 -5.93
CA THR A 248 8.15 -2.40 -5.86
C THR A 248 7.32 -2.26 -4.58
N ASN A 249 7.64 -1.27 -3.76
CA ASN A 249 6.89 -0.91 -2.57
C ASN A 249 6.52 0.58 -2.61
N LEU A 250 5.22 0.87 -2.67
CA LEU A 250 4.69 2.22 -2.82
C LEU A 250 4.38 2.90 -1.47
N ILE A 251 4.58 2.21 -0.33
CA ILE A 251 4.21 2.74 0.98
C ILE A 251 5.33 2.69 2.02
N SER A 252 6.54 2.27 1.63
CA SER A 252 7.68 2.16 2.54
C SER A 252 8.54 3.41 2.64
N ASN A 253 8.53 4.26 1.63
CA ASN A 253 9.26 5.53 1.60
C ASN A 253 8.62 6.52 0.61
N GLY A 254 8.80 7.82 0.88
CA GLY A 254 8.33 8.92 0.04
C GLY A 254 9.41 9.52 -0.87
N ASP A 255 10.50 8.81 -1.12
CA ASP A 255 11.56 9.30 -2.00
C ASP A 255 11.00 9.62 -3.40
N PRO A 256 11.33 10.77 -4.02
CA PRO A 256 10.88 11.11 -5.37
C PRO A 256 11.27 10.10 -6.44
N THR A 257 12.31 9.28 -6.19
CA THR A 257 12.73 8.19 -7.08
C THR A 257 11.89 6.92 -6.90
N ASN A 258 11.18 6.78 -5.77
CA ASN A 258 10.28 5.65 -5.51
C ASN A 258 8.94 5.88 -6.21
N LYS A 259 8.91 5.58 -7.50
CA LYS A 259 7.70 5.67 -8.31
C LYS A 259 7.52 4.43 -9.16
N LEU A 260 6.27 4.01 -9.29
CA LEU A 260 5.86 2.96 -10.21
C LEU A 260 5.52 3.61 -11.54
N HIS A 261 6.35 3.36 -12.56
CA HIS A 261 6.12 3.82 -13.92
C HIS A 261 5.34 2.76 -14.71
N ILE A 262 4.21 3.15 -15.30
CA ILE A 262 3.33 2.27 -16.10
C ILE A 262 3.16 2.90 -17.47
N ALA A 263 3.79 2.31 -18.49
CA ALA A 263 3.63 2.70 -19.88
C ALA A 263 2.35 2.09 -20.48
N PHE A 264 1.62 2.87 -21.28
CA PHE A 264 0.38 2.45 -21.95
C PHE A 264 0.53 2.34 -23.48
N ASN A 265 1.63 2.80 -24.04
CA ASN A 265 1.93 2.69 -25.46
C ASN A 265 3.40 2.38 -25.69
N GLU A 266 3.71 1.93 -26.91
CA GLU A 266 5.02 1.43 -27.32
C GLU A 266 6.13 2.50 -27.29
N LYS A 267 5.77 3.78 -27.34
CA LYS A 267 6.69 4.92 -27.35
C LYS A 267 6.81 5.60 -25.99
N ASP A 268 6.16 5.06 -24.97
CA ASP A 268 6.09 5.63 -23.62
C ASP A 268 5.66 7.13 -23.58
N THR A 269 4.93 7.57 -24.60
CA THR A 269 4.34 8.91 -24.63
C THR A 269 3.03 9.00 -23.85
N SER A 270 2.44 7.87 -23.52
CA SER A 270 1.27 7.73 -22.66
C SER A 270 1.63 6.79 -21.52
N ASN A 271 1.78 7.34 -20.34
CA ASN A 271 2.18 6.62 -19.13
C ASN A 271 1.46 7.17 -17.90
N LEU A 272 1.62 6.50 -16.78
CA LEU A 272 1.21 6.94 -15.44
C LEU A 272 2.35 6.64 -14.47
N ASP A 273 2.84 7.69 -13.81
CA ASP A 273 3.76 7.58 -12.69
C ASP A 273 2.98 7.60 -11.37
N VAL A 274 3.02 6.52 -10.63
CA VAL A 274 2.43 6.42 -9.29
C VAL A 274 3.52 6.63 -8.26
N GLN A 275 3.50 7.79 -7.61
CA GLN A 275 4.50 8.16 -6.60
C GLN A 275 4.28 7.37 -5.31
N GLY A 276 5.36 6.77 -4.78
CA GLY A 276 5.39 6.16 -3.46
C GLY A 276 5.24 7.19 -2.35
N GLN A 277 4.74 6.76 -1.21
CA GLN A 277 4.55 7.55 0.01
C GLN A 277 5.18 6.82 1.20
N ASP A 278 5.66 7.59 2.18
CA ASP A 278 6.12 7.00 3.43
C ASP A 278 4.94 6.89 4.40
N LEU A 279 4.44 5.67 4.57
CA LEU A 279 3.36 5.32 5.49
C LEU A 279 3.87 4.44 6.65
N THR A 280 5.17 4.45 6.91
CA THR A 280 5.76 3.93 8.15
C THR A 280 5.32 4.77 9.36
N ALA A 281 5.62 4.31 10.55
CA ALA A 281 5.32 5.11 11.77
C ALA A 281 5.98 6.50 11.70
N ASP A 282 7.22 6.58 11.20
CA ASP A 282 7.94 7.85 11.06
C ASP A 282 7.30 8.74 9.99
N GLY A 283 6.95 8.19 8.82
CA GLY A 283 6.27 8.93 7.76
C GLY A 283 4.90 9.45 8.17
N LEU A 284 4.21 8.74 9.06
CA LEU A 284 2.96 9.16 9.67
C LEU A 284 3.15 10.09 10.88
N SER A 285 4.39 10.47 11.20
CA SER A 285 4.76 11.31 12.38
C SER A 285 4.33 10.71 13.72
N LEU A 286 4.26 9.36 13.79
CA LEU A 286 3.94 8.62 15.00
C LEU A 286 5.24 8.29 15.74
N THR A 287 5.43 8.94 16.90
CA THR A 287 6.63 8.78 17.70
C THR A 287 6.42 7.75 18.81
N SER A 288 7.44 6.93 19.07
CA SER A 288 7.42 5.99 20.19
C SER A 288 7.40 6.73 21.52
N ILE A 289 6.70 6.14 22.48
CA ILE A 289 6.66 6.60 23.85
C ILE A 289 7.93 6.12 24.54
N THR A 290 8.84 7.04 24.86
CA THR A 290 10.06 6.71 25.57
C THR A 290 9.78 6.56 27.07
N GLY A 291 10.46 5.59 27.70
CA GLY A 291 10.35 5.38 29.14
C GLY A 291 10.86 6.60 29.93
N ASN A 292 10.71 6.54 31.18
CA ASN A 292 10.85 7.47 32.26
C ASN A 292 12.12 8.33 32.36
N SER A 293 12.92 8.48 31.35
CA SER A 293 14.14 9.32 31.36
C SER A 293 13.84 10.76 30.95
N GLY A 294 12.89 11.32 31.55
CA GLY A 294 12.69 12.72 31.73
C GLY A 294 12.46 13.56 30.56
N THR A 295 12.02 14.43 30.30
CA THR A 295 11.56 15.59 29.60
C THR A 295 10.12 15.48 29.20
N SER A 296 9.34 16.06 30.06
CA SER A 296 8.29 16.98 29.63
C SER A 296 7.32 16.54 28.55
N VAL A 297 6.24 17.06 28.70
CA VAL A 297 5.13 17.51 27.84
C VAL A 297 5.06 16.97 26.38
N ASN A 298 6.10 16.48 25.78
CA ASN A 298 6.10 15.75 24.51
C ASN A 298 7.06 14.56 24.52
N GLY A 299 7.70 14.30 25.61
CA GLY A 299 8.54 13.12 25.81
C GLY A 299 7.74 11.89 26.20
N GLN A 300 6.47 12.04 26.41
CA GLN A 300 5.47 10.97 26.59
C GLN A 300 5.84 9.92 27.63
N GLY A 301 6.58 10.26 28.66
CA GLY A 301 7.05 9.32 29.67
C GLY A 301 6.01 8.32 30.13
N ASN A 302 5.99 7.12 29.50
CA ASN A 302 5.11 6.00 29.87
C ASN A 302 3.60 6.33 29.89
N PHE A 303 3.12 7.27 29.07
CA PHE A 303 1.74 7.78 29.15
C PHE A 303 1.36 8.34 30.51
N LEU A 304 2.30 8.96 31.22
CA LEU A 304 2.04 9.47 32.57
C LEU A 304 1.14 10.70 32.56
N LEU A 305 1.28 11.58 31.56
CA LEU A 305 0.49 12.78 31.45
C LEU A 305 -0.69 12.59 30.48
N ASP A 306 -1.87 12.99 30.89
CA ASP A 306 -3.08 12.94 30.04
C ASP A 306 -2.91 13.79 28.78
N ASP A 307 -2.20 14.93 28.87
CA ASP A 307 -1.98 15.82 27.74
C ASP A 307 -1.05 15.18 26.67
N ASP A 308 -0.08 14.37 27.09
CA ASP A 308 0.76 13.61 26.17
C ASP A 308 -0.03 12.51 25.48
N ILE A 309 -0.94 11.83 26.20
CA ILE A 309 -1.84 10.85 25.61
C ILE A 309 -2.79 11.51 24.59
N LYS A 310 -3.37 12.67 24.92
CA LYS A 310 -4.21 13.44 23.98
C LYS A 310 -3.43 13.90 22.76
N GLY A 311 -2.18 14.34 22.94
CA GLY A 311 -1.26 14.66 21.85
C GLY A 311 -1.00 13.45 20.93
N THR A 312 -0.80 12.28 21.52
CA THR A 312 -0.65 11.01 20.78
C THR A 312 -1.91 10.64 20.00
N LEU A 313 -3.10 10.79 20.60
CA LEU A 313 -4.39 10.57 19.91
C LEU A 313 -4.60 11.52 18.73
N THR A 314 -4.16 12.78 18.86
CA THR A 314 -4.18 13.74 17.76
C THR A 314 -3.28 13.32 16.61
N LYS A 315 -2.04 12.90 16.91
CA LYS A 315 -1.11 12.36 15.90
C LYS A 315 -1.67 11.12 15.20
N LEU A 316 -2.25 10.16 15.95
CA LEU A 316 -2.90 8.98 15.39
C LEU A 316 -4.07 9.34 14.47
N THR A 317 -4.81 10.40 14.80
CA THR A 317 -5.91 10.87 13.94
C THR A 317 -5.36 11.48 12.65
N SER A 318 -4.34 12.31 12.72
CA SER A 318 -3.67 12.86 11.53
C SER A 318 -3.04 11.76 10.66
N GLY A 319 -2.40 10.76 11.27
CA GLY A 319 -1.89 9.58 10.56
C GLY A 319 -3.00 8.80 9.83
N SER A 320 -4.15 8.61 10.48
CA SER A 320 -5.32 7.98 9.87
C SER A 320 -5.84 8.78 8.66
N ASP A 321 -5.84 10.11 8.72
CA ASP A 321 -6.28 10.97 7.62
C ASP A 321 -5.28 10.93 6.46
N THR A 322 -3.98 10.87 6.76
CA THR A 322 -2.92 10.64 5.75
C THR A 322 -3.13 9.31 5.03
N LEU A 323 -3.40 8.23 5.76
CA LEU A 323 -3.70 6.91 5.17
C LEU A 323 -4.93 6.94 4.26
N ARG A 324 -5.99 7.63 4.65
CA ARG A 324 -7.21 7.78 3.83
C ARG A 324 -6.91 8.54 2.53
N THR A 325 -6.11 9.59 2.61
CA THR A 325 -5.69 10.36 1.44
C THR A 325 -4.84 9.51 0.50
N ALA A 326 -3.88 8.77 1.04
CA ALA A 326 -3.04 7.83 0.28
C ALA A 326 -3.90 6.75 -0.40
N SER A 327 -4.82 6.13 0.35
CA SER A 327 -5.73 5.11 -0.19
C SER A 327 -6.61 5.65 -1.31
N SER A 328 -7.12 6.88 -1.18
CA SER A 328 -7.90 7.54 -2.23
C SER A 328 -7.08 7.79 -3.49
N THR A 329 -5.84 8.25 -3.35
CA THR A 329 -4.92 8.48 -4.46
C THR A 329 -4.58 7.18 -5.19
N PHE A 330 -4.19 6.13 -4.45
CA PHE A 330 -3.90 4.83 -5.05
C PHE A 330 -5.15 4.17 -5.65
N GLY A 331 -6.32 4.34 -5.03
CA GLY A 331 -7.60 3.87 -5.57
C GLY A 331 -7.96 4.54 -6.90
N SER A 332 -7.75 5.86 -7.01
CA SER A 332 -7.92 6.60 -8.26
C SER A 332 -6.95 6.13 -9.34
N ASN A 333 -5.67 6.00 -9.00
CA ASN A 333 -4.65 5.51 -9.94
C ASN A 333 -4.96 4.08 -10.39
N LEU A 334 -5.38 3.21 -9.49
CA LEU A 334 -5.81 1.85 -9.82
C LEU A 334 -6.97 1.84 -10.83
N SER A 335 -7.98 2.69 -10.64
CA SER A 335 -9.11 2.82 -11.56
C SER A 335 -8.65 3.27 -12.95
N VAL A 336 -7.75 4.24 -13.03
CA VAL A 336 -7.17 4.71 -14.31
C VAL A 336 -6.42 3.56 -15.00
N VAL A 337 -5.55 2.84 -14.27
CA VAL A 337 -4.76 1.75 -14.84
C VAL A 337 -5.65 0.60 -15.32
N GLN A 338 -6.69 0.21 -14.57
CA GLN A 338 -7.64 -0.82 -14.97
C GLN A 338 -8.42 -0.43 -16.23
N ASN A 339 -8.84 0.84 -16.34
CA ASN A 339 -9.50 1.35 -17.53
C ASN A 339 -8.58 1.30 -18.75
N ARG A 340 -7.30 1.72 -18.58
CA ARG A 340 -6.28 1.61 -19.63
C ARG A 340 -5.99 0.18 -20.02
N GLN A 341 -5.92 -0.74 -19.06
CA GLN A 341 -5.76 -2.16 -19.32
C GLN A 341 -6.89 -2.72 -20.19
N SER A 342 -8.13 -2.37 -19.87
CA SER A 342 -9.31 -2.78 -20.64
C SER A 342 -9.30 -2.19 -22.04
N PHE A 343 -8.91 -0.92 -22.18
CA PHE A 343 -8.76 -0.26 -23.48
C PHE A 343 -7.69 -0.96 -24.33
N SER A 344 -6.51 -1.26 -23.77
CA SER A 344 -5.42 -1.93 -24.49
C SER A 344 -5.83 -3.32 -24.95
N LYS A 345 -6.54 -4.11 -24.13
CA LYS A 345 -7.10 -5.42 -24.53
C LYS A 345 -8.06 -5.30 -25.72
N ASN A 346 -8.95 -4.31 -25.67
CA ASN A 346 -9.90 -4.08 -26.77
C ASN A 346 -9.17 -3.64 -28.04
N LEU A 347 -8.15 -2.79 -27.91
CA LEU A 347 -7.36 -2.34 -29.06
C LEU A 347 -6.58 -3.48 -29.70
N ILE A 348 -5.98 -4.38 -28.93
CA ILE A 348 -5.33 -5.61 -29.42
C ILE A 348 -6.32 -6.41 -30.25
N ASN A 349 -7.54 -6.68 -29.74
CA ASN A 349 -8.57 -7.43 -30.47
C ASN A 349 -8.96 -6.74 -31.81
N VAL A 350 -9.02 -5.41 -31.84
CA VAL A 350 -9.29 -4.66 -33.06
C VAL A 350 -8.15 -4.78 -34.06
N LEU A 351 -6.89 -4.70 -33.60
CA LEU A 351 -5.70 -4.85 -34.45
C LEU A 351 -5.60 -6.26 -35.03
N ASP A 352 -5.81 -7.30 -34.23
CA ASP A 352 -5.79 -8.69 -34.66
C ASP A 352 -6.92 -8.99 -35.65
N THR A 353 -8.13 -8.50 -35.39
CA THR A 353 -9.26 -8.61 -36.30
C THR A 353 -8.96 -7.86 -37.61
N GLY A 354 -8.37 -6.68 -37.53
CA GLY A 354 -7.95 -5.90 -38.70
C GLY A 354 -6.90 -6.63 -39.55
N ALA A 355 -5.88 -7.20 -38.91
CA ALA A 355 -4.87 -8.01 -39.58
C ALA A 355 -5.48 -9.26 -40.24
N ALA A 356 -6.34 -9.97 -39.51
CA ALA A 356 -7.05 -11.14 -40.02
C ALA A 356 -7.93 -10.82 -41.23
N ASN A 357 -8.68 -9.74 -41.21
CA ASN A 357 -9.52 -9.31 -42.34
C ASN A 357 -8.72 -9.01 -43.63
N LEU A 358 -7.48 -8.55 -43.46
CA LEU A 358 -6.58 -8.28 -44.59
C LEU A 358 -5.97 -9.54 -45.17
N THR A 359 -5.74 -10.58 -44.37
CA THR A 359 -4.96 -11.78 -44.77
C THR A 359 -5.76 -13.06 -44.86
N ASN A 360 -6.84 -13.22 -44.09
CA ASN A 360 -7.58 -14.48 -44.03
C ASN A 360 -8.41 -14.72 -45.30
N ALA A 361 -8.48 -15.96 -45.70
CA ALA A 361 -9.36 -16.45 -46.76
C ALA A 361 -10.74 -16.84 -46.20
N ASP A 362 -11.78 -16.60 -46.97
CA ASP A 362 -13.08 -17.23 -46.71
C ASP A 362 -13.02 -18.70 -47.16
N LEU A 363 -12.90 -19.59 -46.17
CA LEU A 363 -12.75 -21.02 -46.42
C LEU A 363 -13.95 -21.63 -47.16
N ASN A 364 -15.17 -21.09 -46.99
CA ASN A 364 -16.36 -21.56 -47.68
C ASN A 364 -16.29 -21.20 -49.17
N LEU A 365 -15.86 -19.95 -49.47
CA LEU A 365 -15.66 -19.50 -50.83
C LEU A 365 -14.53 -20.28 -51.53
N GLU A 366 -13.41 -20.48 -50.85
CA GLU A 366 -12.26 -21.21 -51.41
C GLU A 366 -12.58 -22.72 -51.61
N ALA A 367 -13.39 -23.34 -50.72
CA ALA A 367 -13.87 -24.70 -50.92
C ALA A 367 -14.77 -24.82 -52.16
N ALA A 368 -15.69 -23.85 -52.34
CA ALA A 368 -16.53 -23.80 -53.55
C ALA A 368 -15.70 -23.59 -54.82
N ASN A 369 -14.69 -22.72 -54.77
CA ASN A 369 -13.74 -22.49 -55.85
C ASN A 369 -12.94 -23.75 -56.17
N SER A 370 -12.45 -24.48 -55.15
CA SER A 370 -11.73 -25.76 -55.35
C SER A 370 -12.58 -26.82 -56.07
N GLN A 371 -13.84 -26.94 -55.67
CA GLN A 371 -14.79 -27.87 -56.34
C GLN A 371 -15.06 -27.46 -57.80
N ALA A 372 -15.26 -26.15 -58.03
CA ALA A 372 -15.49 -25.63 -59.38
C ALA A 372 -14.26 -25.82 -60.29
N LEU A 373 -13.04 -25.60 -59.75
CA LEU A 373 -11.78 -25.79 -60.46
C LEU A 373 -11.52 -27.27 -60.76
N SER A 374 -11.81 -28.17 -59.83
CA SER A 374 -11.75 -29.64 -60.06
C SER A 374 -12.67 -30.09 -61.20
N THR A 375 -13.91 -29.57 -61.20
CA THR A 375 -14.87 -29.85 -62.30
C THR A 375 -14.35 -29.29 -63.63
N ARG A 376 -13.80 -28.04 -63.64
CA ARG A 376 -13.23 -27.38 -64.81
C ARG A 376 -12.00 -28.15 -65.36
N GLN A 377 -11.16 -28.67 -64.48
CA GLN A 377 -10.02 -29.50 -64.85
C GLN A 377 -10.46 -30.79 -65.51
N SER A 378 -11.49 -31.50 -64.95
CA SER A 378 -12.04 -32.70 -65.55
C SER A 378 -12.64 -32.43 -66.91
N LEU A 379 -13.38 -31.33 -67.08
CA LEU A 379 -13.93 -30.93 -68.38
C LEU A 379 -12.83 -30.60 -69.41
N GLY A 380 -11.78 -29.90 -68.95
CA GLY A 380 -10.63 -29.56 -69.80
C GLY A 380 -9.87 -30.79 -70.31
N ILE A 381 -9.66 -31.78 -69.46
CA ILE A 381 -9.02 -33.04 -69.81
C ILE A 381 -9.92 -33.80 -70.87
N SER A 382 -11.21 -33.83 -70.64
CA SER A 382 -12.16 -34.43 -71.55
C SER A 382 -12.20 -33.77 -72.93
N ALA A 383 -12.19 -32.41 -72.92
CA ALA A 383 -12.13 -31.63 -74.17
C ALA A 383 -10.79 -31.80 -74.94
N LEU A 384 -9.67 -31.93 -74.21
CA LEU A 384 -8.35 -32.20 -74.81
C LEU A 384 -8.30 -33.61 -75.44
N SER A 385 -8.88 -34.59 -74.77
CA SER A 385 -9.00 -35.96 -75.27
C SER A 385 -9.84 -36.01 -76.57
N LEU A 386 -10.99 -35.34 -76.60
CA LEU A 386 -11.86 -35.24 -77.76
C LEU A 386 -11.17 -34.51 -78.92
N ALA A 387 -10.44 -33.43 -78.67
CA ALA A 387 -9.66 -32.72 -79.72
C ALA A 387 -8.55 -33.61 -80.28
N ASN A 388 -7.86 -34.42 -79.48
CA ASN A 388 -6.85 -35.35 -79.92
C ASN A 388 -7.48 -36.50 -80.78
N GLN A 389 -8.64 -37.01 -80.38
CA GLN A 389 -9.38 -38.00 -81.20
C GLN A 389 -9.81 -37.45 -82.56
N ALA A 390 -10.31 -36.22 -82.57
CA ALA A 390 -10.67 -35.57 -83.88
C ALA A 390 -9.46 -35.37 -84.77
N GLN A 391 -8.27 -35.03 -84.26
CA GLN A 391 -7.04 -34.98 -85.06
C GLN A 391 -6.62 -36.37 -85.59
N GLN A 392 -6.75 -37.43 -84.80
CA GLN A 392 -6.45 -38.80 -85.27
C GLN A 392 -7.41 -39.29 -86.35
N SER A 393 -8.69 -38.92 -86.22
CA SER A 393 -9.66 -39.27 -87.27
C SER A 393 -9.43 -38.56 -88.61
N ILE A 394 -8.99 -37.30 -88.59
CA ILE A 394 -8.58 -36.53 -89.77
C ILE A 394 -7.34 -37.15 -90.43
N LEU A 395 -6.36 -37.59 -89.62
CA LEU A 395 -5.15 -38.24 -90.10
C LEU A 395 -5.47 -39.61 -90.70
N GLN A 396 -6.48 -40.33 -90.20
CA GLN A 396 -6.98 -41.64 -90.80
C GLN A 396 -7.75 -41.42 -92.07
N LEU A 397 -8.40 -40.25 -92.25
CA LEU A 397 -9.10 -39.92 -93.50
C LEU A 397 -8.16 -39.51 -94.66
N LEU A 398 -6.93 -39.02 -94.30
CA LEU A 398 -5.90 -38.60 -95.28
C LEU A 398 -4.93 -39.73 -95.65
N ARG A 399 -5.11 -40.88 -95.18
CA ARG A 399 -4.32 -42.07 -95.48
C ARG A 399 -5.06 -42.98 -96.39
#